data_2f85e1b23d13f03b0188bfb4651b93b5
#
_entry.id   2f85e1b23d13f03b0188bfb4651b93b5
#
_cell.length_a   1.000
_cell.length_b   1.000
_cell.length_c   1.000
_cell.angle_alpha   90.00
_cell.angle_beta   90.00
_cell.angle_gamma   90.00
#
_symmetry.space_group_name_H-M   'P 1'
#
loop_
_entity.id
_entity.type
_entity.pdbx_description
1 polymer ?
#
loop_
_entity_poly.entity_id
_entity_poly.type
_entity_poly.pdbx_seq_one_letter_code
_entity_poly.pdbx_strand_id
1 'polypeptide(L)'
;MTLMKFDPRSKSDIIRDPIHGYIRFTLGDGESDAGENDLIDTKWMQRLKRIFQLQTAWLVYPGAVHTRFLHSLGVMHLAGKFAKKLYYHFKEVYPNESIPDVEAVVETCRIAGLLHDIGHGPFGHTLDQVYTYKKFKVTHEDIG
;
A
#
# COMPACT_ATOMS: atom_id res chain seq x y z
N MET A 1 -8.50 7.41 24.51
CA MET A 1 -7.82 6.35 23.75
C MET A 1 -8.72 5.13 23.78
N THR A 2 -9.57 4.98 22.78
CA THR A 2 -10.53 3.85 22.73
C THR A 2 -9.75 2.62 22.31
N LEU A 3 -9.65 1.64 23.22
CA LEU A 3 -9.08 0.34 22.91
C LEU A 3 -9.94 -0.30 21.80
N MET A 4 -9.33 -0.55 20.64
CA MET A 4 -9.99 -1.33 19.59
C MET A 4 -10.36 -2.71 20.17
N LYS A 5 -11.65 -3.00 20.24
CA LYS A 5 -12.11 -4.35 20.60
C LYS A 5 -11.71 -5.28 19.46
N PHE A 6 -10.94 -6.29 19.78
CA PHE A 6 -10.66 -7.42 18.90
C PHE A 6 -11.99 -8.14 18.64
N ASP A 7 -12.45 -8.17 17.38
CA ASP A 7 -13.56 -9.04 16.98
C ASP A 7 -12.97 -10.29 16.31
N PRO A 8 -13.01 -11.45 16.96
CA PRO A 8 -12.46 -12.69 16.41
C PRO A 8 -13.21 -13.18 15.16
N ARG A 9 -14.35 -12.57 14.81
CA ARG A 9 -15.12 -12.89 13.60
C ARG A 9 -14.78 -11.97 12.44
N SER A 10 -14.02 -10.90 12.66
CA SER A 10 -13.59 -10.04 11.56
C SER A 10 -12.50 -10.77 10.76
N LYS A 11 -12.74 -11.01 9.47
CA LYS A 11 -11.71 -11.49 8.53
C LYS A 11 -10.64 -10.38 8.30
N SER A 12 -10.03 -9.89 9.38
CA SER A 12 -9.02 -8.82 9.30
C SER A 12 -8.00 -8.94 10.41
N ASP A 13 -6.77 -8.58 10.11
CA ASP A 13 -5.66 -8.52 11.05
C ASP A 13 -5.06 -7.11 11.09
N ILE A 14 -4.08 -6.89 11.96
CA ILE A 14 -3.48 -5.58 12.19
C ILE A 14 -1.95 -5.65 12.16
N ILE A 15 -1.33 -4.64 11.54
CA ILE A 15 0.10 -4.39 11.65
C ILE A 15 0.30 -3.07 12.39
N ARG A 16 1.28 -3.04 13.32
CA ARG A 16 1.66 -1.81 13.98
C ARG A 16 2.65 -1.02 13.11
N ASP A 17 2.26 0.21 12.83
CA ASP A 17 3.08 1.17 12.08
C ASP A 17 3.51 2.33 13.01
N PRO A 18 4.75 2.81 12.93
CA PRO A 18 5.25 3.86 13.83
C PRO A 18 4.58 5.23 13.64
N ILE A 19 4.00 5.49 12.46
CA ILE A 19 3.36 6.77 12.10
C ILE A 19 1.84 6.68 12.25
N HIS A 20 1.24 5.62 11.70
CA HIS A 20 -0.21 5.46 11.60
C HIS A 20 -0.82 4.69 12.79
N GLY A 21 0.00 4.15 13.68
CA GLY A 21 -0.42 3.31 14.79
C GLY A 21 -0.75 1.90 14.33
N TYR A 22 -2.03 1.55 14.21
CA TYR A 22 -2.45 0.24 13.72
C TYR A 22 -3.09 0.36 12.33
N ILE A 23 -2.49 -0.34 11.38
CA ILE A 23 -3.02 -0.52 10.02
C ILE A 23 -3.75 -1.85 9.98
N ARG A 24 -5.05 -1.81 9.68
CA ARG A 24 -5.88 -2.99 9.50
C ARG A 24 -5.83 -3.43 8.03
N PHE A 25 -5.80 -4.74 7.80
CA PHE A 25 -5.89 -5.35 6.48
C PHE A 25 -6.83 -6.56 6.51
N THR A 26 -7.40 -6.90 5.37
CA THR A 26 -8.33 -8.02 5.22
C THR A 26 -7.58 -9.35 5.11
N LEU A 27 -8.21 -10.41 5.62
CA LEU A 27 -7.73 -11.78 5.48
C LEU A 27 -8.61 -12.53 4.48
N GLY A 28 -7.98 -13.17 3.51
CA GLY A 28 -8.63 -14.13 2.63
C GLY A 28 -9.03 -15.41 3.39
N ASP A 29 -9.97 -16.17 2.84
CA ASP A 29 -10.35 -17.47 3.38
C ASP A 29 -9.53 -18.65 2.82
N GLY A 30 -8.63 -18.33 1.89
CA GLY A 30 -7.73 -19.31 1.28
C GLY A 30 -8.34 -20.15 0.15
N GLU A 31 -9.64 -20.05 -0.10
CA GLU A 31 -10.35 -20.85 -1.09
C GLU A 31 -11.07 -20.01 -2.16
N SER A 32 -11.93 -19.12 -1.77
CA SER A 32 -12.83 -18.39 -2.69
C SER A 32 -12.70 -16.87 -2.62
N ASP A 33 -12.12 -16.34 -1.56
CA ASP A 33 -12.04 -14.91 -1.28
C ASP A 33 -10.62 -14.52 -0.93
N ALA A 34 -9.98 -13.70 -1.76
CA ALA A 34 -8.62 -13.21 -1.56
C ALA A 34 -8.64 -11.97 -0.67
N GLY A 35 -7.77 -11.93 0.35
CA GLY A 35 -7.59 -10.78 1.22
C GLY A 35 -6.34 -9.97 0.88
N GLU A 36 -6.21 -8.81 1.50
CA GLU A 36 -4.99 -7.99 1.37
C GLU A 36 -3.76 -8.71 1.92
N ASN A 37 -3.93 -9.63 2.91
CA ASN A 37 -2.84 -10.48 3.41
C ASN A 37 -2.19 -11.30 2.29
N ASP A 38 -2.99 -11.82 1.33
CA ASP A 38 -2.46 -12.67 0.26
C ASP A 38 -1.52 -11.90 -0.66
N LEU A 39 -1.79 -10.61 -0.88
CA LEU A 39 -0.89 -9.70 -1.59
C LEU A 39 0.33 -9.32 -0.74
N ILE A 40 0.11 -8.97 0.53
CA ILE A 40 1.16 -8.59 1.48
C ILE A 40 2.19 -9.70 1.65
N ASP A 41 1.76 -10.96 1.68
CA ASP A 41 2.62 -12.13 1.90
C ASP A 41 3.30 -12.64 0.63
N THR A 42 3.00 -12.06 -0.53
CA THR A 42 3.74 -12.41 -1.75
C THR A 42 5.23 -12.11 -1.60
N LYS A 43 6.06 -12.94 -2.25
CA LYS A 43 7.51 -12.70 -2.29
C LYS A 43 7.89 -11.32 -2.87
N TRP A 44 7.04 -10.76 -3.73
CA TRP A 44 7.23 -9.44 -4.34
C TRP A 44 7.06 -8.31 -3.33
N MET A 45 6.02 -8.36 -2.51
CA MET A 45 5.82 -7.42 -1.40
C MET A 45 6.84 -7.63 -0.29
N GLN A 46 7.10 -8.89 0.11
CA GLN A 46 8.06 -9.19 1.17
C GLN A 46 9.49 -8.74 0.83
N ARG A 47 9.86 -8.73 -0.46
CA ARG A 47 11.13 -8.19 -0.96
C ARG A 47 11.34 -6.73 -0.56
N LEU A 48 10.25 -5.92 -0.55
CA LEU A 48 10.32 -4.49 -0.23
C LEU A 48 10.77 -4.21 1.22
N LYS A 49 10.73 -5.21 2.11
CA LYS A 49 11.30 -5.12 3.47
C LYS A 49 12.82 -4.89 3.48
N ARG A 50 13.50 -5.19 2.37
CA ARG A 50 14.95 -5.06 2.22
C ARG A 50 15.35 -3.86 1.36
N ILE A 51 14.41 -3.02 0.96
CA ILE A 51 14.65 -1.84 0.12
C ILE A 51 14.27 -0.60 0.91
N PHE A 52 15.25 0.24 1.21
CA PHE A 52 15.01 1.51 1.89
C PHE A 52 14.30 2.50 0.98
N GLN A 53 13.27 3.16 1.51
CA GLN A 53 12.49 4.16 0.79
C GLN A 53 13.36 5.33 0.31
N LEU A 54 14.24 5.82 1.17
CA LEU A 54 15.10 6.96 0.91
C LEU A 54 16.52 6.55 0.49
N GLN A 55 16.67 5.32 -0.06
CA GLN A 55 17.94 4.83 -0.64
C GLN A 55 19.11 4.91 0.36
N THR A 56 20.12 5.73 0.06
CA THR A 56 21.33 5.91 0.88
C THR A 56 21.24 7.08 1.86
N ALA A 57 20.10 7.76 1.96
CA ALA A 57 19.93 8.92 2.84
C ALA A 57 20.21 8.61 4.32
N TRP A 58 20.05 7.35 4.75
CA TRP A 58 20.34 6.91 6.11
C TRP A 58 21.82 7.09 6.50
N LEU A 59 22.75 7.20 5.53
CA LEU A 59 24.16 7.49 5.79
C LEU A 59 24.37 8.89 6.37
N VAL A 60 23.48 9.83 6.05
CA VAL A 60 23.51 11.22 6.53
C VAL A 60 22.40 11.46 7.57
N TYR A 61 21.26 10.80 7.41
CA TYR A 61 20.08 10.91 8.28
C TYR A 61 19.79 9.54 8.90
N PRO A 62 20.36 9.21 10.08
CA PRO A 62 20.24 7.86 10.67
C PRO A 62 18.80 7.36 10.88
N GLY A 63 17.84 8.26 11.03
CA GLY A 63 16.41 7.93 11.13
C GLY A 63 15.74 7.55 9.80
N ALA A 64 16.41 7.71 8.65
CA ALA A 64 15.87 7.43 7.31
C ALA A 64 15.99 5.95 6.93
N VAL A 65 15.62 5.04 7.84
CA VAL A 65 15.77 3.59 7.71
C VAL A 65 14.47 2.85 7.37
N HIS A 66 13.37 3.58 7.16
CA HIS A 66 12.10 2.95 6.80
C HIS A 66 12.16 2.33 5.40
N THR A 67 11.49 1.21 5.27
CA THR A 67 11.50 0.41 4.05
C THR A 67 10.33 0.75 3.14
N ARG A 68 10.43 0.40 1.86
CA ARG A 68 9.31 0.50 0.91
C ARG A 68 8.11 -0.33 1.34
N PHE A 69 8.32 -1.43 2.03
CA PHE A 69 7.25 -2.23 2.60
C PHE A 69 6.40 -1.42 3.58
N LEU A 70 7.01 -0.73 4.55
CA LEU A 70 6.29 0.13 5.49
C LEU A 70 5.59 1.30 4.77
N HIS A 71 6.27 1.90 3.80
CA HIS A 71 5.69 2.94 2.96
C HIS A 71 4.44 2.44 2.24
N SER A 72 4.49 1.31 1.56
CA SER A 72 3.35 0.72 0.82
C SER A 72 2.15 0.44 1.74
N LEU A 73 2.39 -0.09 2.95
CA LEU A 73 1.32 -0.29 3.94
C LEU A 73 0.71 1.04 4.40
N GLY A 74 1.54 2.07 4.60
CA GLY A 74 1.08 3.42 4.94
C GLY A 74 0.25 4.05 3.83
N VAL A 75 0.68 3.91 2.57
CA VAL A 75 -0.06 4.40 1.39
C VAL A 75 -1.40 3.66 1.24
N MET A 76 -1.42 2.33 1.34
CA MET A 76 -2.66 1.54 1.38
C MET A 76 -3.65 2.08 2.41
N HIS A 77 -3.18 2.31 3.65
CA HIS A 77 -4.01 2.80 4.74
C HIS A 77 -4.59 4.19 4.46
N LEU A 78 -3.76 5.11 4.00
CA LEU A 78 -4.20 6.47 3.68
C LEU A 78 -5.11 6.50 2.46
N ALA A 79 -4.80 5.74 1.40
CA ALA A 79 -5.61 5.64 0.20
C ALA A 79 -7.05 5.21 0.54
N GLY A 80 -7.21 4.19 1.39
CA GLY A 80 -8.54 3.77 1.86
C GLY A 80 -9.28 4.85 2.65
N LYS A 81 -8.59 5.57 3.53
CA LYS A 81 -9.19 6.69 4.27
C LYS A 81 -9.65 7.83 3.37
N PHE A 82 -8.80 8.21 2.41
CA PHE A 82 -9.11 9.27 1.44
C PHE A 82 -10.23 8.83 0.50
N ALA A 83 -10.18 7.62 -0.04
CA ALA A 83 -11.22 7.07 -0.91
C ALA A 83 -12.58 7.12 -0.23
N LYS A 84 -12.68 6.64 1.01
CA LYS A 84 -13.92 6.67 1.79
C LYS A 84 -14.45 8.08 2.01
N LYS A 85 -13.55 9.03 2.35
CA LYS A 85 -13.94 10.44 2.57
C LYS A 85 -14.41 11.11 1.28
N LEU A 86 -13.66 10.93 0.19
CA LEU A 86 -13.96 11.54 -1.10
C LEU A 86 -15.20 10.93 -1.74
N TYR A 87 -15.48 9.64 -1.54
CA TYR A 87 -16.65 8.96 -2.09
C TYR A 87 -17.96 9.66 -1.78
N TYR A 88 -18.17 10.03 -0.52
CA TYR A 88 -19.40 10.73 -0.12
C TYR A 88 -19.48 12.13 -0.71
N HIS A 89 -18.35 12.81 -0.82
CA HIS A 89 -18.30 14.12 -1.47
C HIS A 89 -18.60 14.01 -2.98
N PHE A 90 -18.05 13.01 -3.67
CA PHE A 90 -18.38 12.76 -5.08
C PHE A 90 -19.88 12.47 -5.28
N LYS A 91 -20.48 11.68 -4.41
CA LYS A 91 -21.94 11.42 -4.46
C LYS A 91 -22.79 12.67 -4.29
N GLU A 92 -22.37 13.61 -3.46
CA GLU A 92 -23.05 14.89 -3.28
C GLU A 92 -22.92 15.78 -4.53
N VAL A 93 -21.75 15.82 -5.15
CA VAL A 93 -21.48 16.65 -6.33
C VAL A 93 -22.07 16.05 -7.62
N TYR A 94 -22.06 14.72 -7.72
CA TYR A 94 -22.50 13.97 -8.90
C TYR A 94 -23.59 12.94 -8.56
N PRO A 95 -24.79 13.38 -8.15
CA PRO A 95 -25.82 12.47 -7.61
C PRO A 95 -26.41 11.52 -8.66
N ASN A 96 -26.28 11.84 -9.95
CA ASN A 96 -26.83 11.06 -11.06
C ASN A 96 -25.81 10.11 -11.73
N GLU A 97 -24.55 10.13 -11.29
CA GLU A 97 -23.52 9.27 -11.86
C GLU A 97 -23.56 7.88 -11.23
N SER A 98 -23.37 6.84 -12.06
CA SER A 98 -23.25 5.46 -11.60
C SER A 98 -21.84 5.23 -11.07
N ILE A 99 -21.68 5.32 -9.76
CA ILE A 99 -20.42 5.07 -9.07
C ILE A 99 -20.52 3.69 -8.40
N PRO A 100 -19.47 2.83 -8.45
CA PRO A 100 -19.43 1.58 -7.69
C PRO A 100 -19.71 1.81 -6.20
N ASP A 101 -20.03 0.77 -5.45
CA ASP A 101 -20.24 0.91 -4.01
C ASP A 101 -18.96 1.38 -3.29
N VAL A 102 -19.13 1.93 -2.10
CA VAL A 102 -18.03 2.54 -1.36
C VAL A 102 -16.96 1.52 -0.96
N GLU A 103 -17.36 0.30 -0.69
CA GLU A 103 -16.49 -0.80 -0.31
C GLU A 103 -15.56 -1.16 -1.48
N ALA A 104 -16.09 -1.33 -2.69
CA ALA A 104 -15.31 -1.62 -3.90
C ALA A 104 -14.32 -0.50 -4.24
N VAL A 105 -14.74 0.77 -4.13
CA VAL A 105 -13.86 1.93 -4.37
C VAL A 105 -12.74 1.99 -3.34
N VAL A 106 -13.06 1.80 -2.06
CA VAL A 106 -12.07 1.81 -0.98
C VAL A 106 -11.07 0.67 -1.16
N GLU A 107 -11.52 -0.54 -1.44
CA GLU A 107 -10.68 -1.71 -1.66
C GLU A 107 -9.75 -1.51 -2.86
N THR A 108 -10.28 -1.07 -3.99
CA THR A 108 -9.48 -0.76 -5.19
C THR A 108 -8.38 0.25 -4.89
N CYS A 109 -8.70 1.35 -4.20
CA CYS A 109 -7.73 2.37 -3.84
C CYS A 109 -6.68 1.84 -2.85
N ARG A 110 -7.08 0.96 -1.92
CA ARG A 110 -6.16 0.33 -0.97
C ARG A 110 -5.18 -0.59 -1.69
N ILE A 111 -5.67 -1.46 -2.57
CA ILE A 111 -4.84 -2.38 -3.37
C ILE A 111 -3.89 -1.59 -4.28
N ALA A 112 -4.38 -0.58 -4.98
CA ALA A 112 -3.54 0.30 -5.79
C ALA A 112 -2.44 0.96 -4.95
N GLY A 113 -2.78 1.48 -3.76
CA GLY A 113 -1.81 2.05 -2.83
C GLY A 113 -0.80 1.04 -2.27
N LEU A 114 -1.21 -0.22 -2.07
CA LEU A 114 -0.32 -1.29 -1.63
C LEU A 114 0.72 -1.65 -2.70
N LEU A 115 0.30 -1.71 -3.95
CA LEU A 115 1.10 -2.25 -5.05
C LEU A 115 1.89 -1.19 -5.83
N HIS A 116 1.63 0.11 -5.65
CA HIS A 116 2.20 1.18 -6.50
C HIS A 116 3.73 1.15 -6.62
N ASP A 117 4.43 0.71 -5.58
CA ASP A 117 5.90 0.67 -5.50
C ASP A 117 6.49 -0.74 -5.71
N ILE A 118 5.66 -1.74 -6.07
CA ILE A 118 6.08 -3.14 -6.10
C ILE A 118 7.20 -3.41 -7.12
N GLY A 119 7.29 -2.65 -8.19
CA GLY A 119 8.33 -2.78 -9.22
C GLY A 119 9.69 -2.21 -8.86
N HIS A 120 9.80 -1.43 -7.76
CA HIS A 120 11.07 -0.82 -7.39
C HIS A 120 12.16 -1.83 -7.04
N GLY A 121 13.36 -1.57 -7.58
CA GLY A 121 14.62 -2.24 -7.21
C GLY A 121 15.36 -1.54 -6.07
N PRO A 122 16.51 -2.10 -5.67
CA PRO A 122 17.45 -1.42 -4.79
C PRO A 122 17.84 -0.06 -5.39
N PHE A 123 18.04 0.96 -4.55
CA PHE A 123 18.34 2.34 -4.96
C PHE A 123 17.20 3.07 -5.71
N GLY A 124 15.97 2.51 -5.73
CA GLY A 124 14.75 3.19 -6.21
C GLY A 124 14.94 3.92 -7.54
N HIS A 125 14.49 5.18 -7.61
CA HIS A 125 14.56 5.98 -8.84
C HIS A 125 15.96 6.18 -9.43
N THR A 126 17.01 6.09 -8.60
CA THR A 126 18.38 6.14 -9.14
C THR A 126 18.69 4.94 -10.03
N LEU A 127 18.27 3.74 -9.61
CA LEU A 127 18.40 2.55 -10.46
C LEU A 127 17.57 2.67 -11.73
N ASP A 128 16.33 3.16 -11.62
CA ASP A 128 15.45 3.36 -12.77
C ASP A 128 16.07 4.28 -13.80
N GLN A 129 16.53 5.46 -13.39
CA GLN A 129 17.10 6.46 -14.29
C GLN A 129 18.45 6.03 -14.92
N VAL A 130 19.31 5.41 -14.12
CA VAL A 130 20.68 5.11 -14.55
C VAL A 130 20.78 3.79 -15.29
N TYR A 131 19.96 2.81 -14.97
CA TYR A 131 20.07 1.46 -15.50
C TYR A 131 18.83 0.99 -16.25
N THR A 132 17.67 0.84 -15.58
CA THR A 132 16.50 0.20 -16.18
C THR A 132 15.93 1.01 -17.35
N TYR A 133 15.75 2.31 -17.18
CA TYR A 133 15.25 3.15 -18.26
C TYR A 133 16.29 3.34 -19.40
N LYS A 134 17.57 3.52 -19.06
CA LYS A 134 18.61 3.67 -20.11
C LYS A 134 18.75 2.41 -20.94
N LYS A 135 18.74 1.24 -20.30
CA LYS A 135 19.03 -0.03 -20.98
C LYS A 135 17.79 -0.69 -21.57
N PHE A 136 16.66 -0.64 -20.89
CA PHE A 136 15.47 -1.39 -21.24
C PHE A 136 14.26 -0.51 -21.60
N LYS A 137 14.33 0.81 -21.36
CA LYS A 137 13.23 1.77 -21.54
C LYS A 137 11.99 1.45 -20.69
N VAL A 138 12.19 0.83 -19.54
CA VAL A 138 11.16 0.50 -18.57
C VAL A 138 11.41 1.22 -17.24
N THR A 139 10.35 1.57 -16.56
CA THR A 139 10.34 2.14 -15.20
C THR A 139 9.89 1.10 -14.18
N HIS A 140 9.92 1.43 -12.90
CA HIS A 140 9.36 0.57 -11.87
C HIS A 140 7.83 0.39 -12.03
N GLU A 141 7.13 1.38 -12.61
CA GLU A 141 5.69 1.29 -12.89
C GLU A 141 5.39 0.28 -14.01
N ASP A 142 6.29 0.14 -14.99
CA ASP A 142 6.16 -0.85 -16.06
C ASP A 142 6.49 -2.28 -15.59
N ILE A 143 7.26 -2.40 -14.49
CA ILE A 143 7.71 -3.66 -13.92
C ILE A 143 6.69 -4.19 -12.89
N GLY A 144 6.01 -3.29 -12.19
CA GLY A 144 5.01 -3.60 -11.17
C GLY A 144 3.65 -3.83 -11.74
#